data_e5d205a7192e91092e152f786cd2046f
#
_entry.id   e5d205a7192e91092e152f786cd2046f
#
_cell.length_a   1.000
_cell.length_b   1.000
_cell.length_c   1.000
_cell.angle_alpha   90.00
_cell.angle_beta   90.00
_cell.angle_gamma   90.00
#
_symmetry.space_group_name_H-M   'P 1'
#
loop_
_entity.id
_entity.type
_entity.pdbx_description
1 polymer ?
#
loop_
_entity_poly.entity_id
_entity_poly.type
_entity_poly.pdbx_seq_one_letter_code
_entity_poly.pdbx_strand_id
1 'polypeptide(L)'
;MLFRSPMHKGFVDRTDKREIPSEEVIRSILQKIGKDSPAQELNCGSCGYATCRDKAIAVYQGKAELTMCMPFMRQRAESLSNVVLTETPNITIIVDEDLNIVEYNAAAEKAFGVSRAAALTKGLYEILDPADTLAVFDSRQPIFDKKITVDAYHKTFLESIVYIKEGNYCMGIFKDITEEEALKEKSQKLRMDTVDMAQKVIDKQMVVAQEIASLLGETTAETKVTLTKLKDMIARDDTRA
;
A
#
# COMPACT_ATOMS: atom_id res chain seq x y z
N MET A 1 60.78 47.47 44.13
CA MET A 1 59.38 47.55 44.62
C MET A 1 58.53 46.59 43.78
N LEU A 2 58.19 45.45 44.37
CA LEU A 2 57.32 44.45 43.71
C LEU A 2 55.86 44.82 44.03
N PHE A 3 55.11 45.27 43.04
CA PHE A 3 53.67 45.48 43.16
C PHE A 3 52.98 44.10 43.26
N ARG A 4 52.61 43.68 44.43
CA ARG A 4 51.66 42.59 44.69
C ARG A 4 50.25 43.19 44.68
N SER A 5 49.61 43.20 43.54
CA SER A 5 48.14 43.41 43.50
C SER A 5 47.45 42.14 43.99
N PRO A 6 46.57 42.22 45.03
CA PRO A 6 45.80 41.08 45.45
C PRO A 6 44.77 40.80 44.35
N MET A 7 45.01 39.76 43.55
CA MET A 7 43.98 39.25 42.63
C MET A 7 42.93 38.49 43.41
N HIS A 8 41.94 39.19 43.90
CA HIS A 8 40.77 38.58 44.50
C HIS A 8 39.67 38.48 43.44
N LYS A 9 39.42 37.29 42.93
CA LYS A 9 38.26 37.01 42.08
C LYS A 9 37.13 36.52 42.96
N GLY A 10 36.16 37.39 43.25
CA GLY A 10 34.91 36.97 43.88
C GLY A 10 33.99 36.35 42.82
N PHE A 11 33.61 35.11 43.03
CA PHE A 11 32.57 34.49 42.24
C PHE A 11 31.22 34.72 42.94
N VAL A 12 30.31 35.39 42.24
CA VAL A 12 28.94 35.52 42.72
C VAL A 12 28.21 34.24 42.27
N ASP A 13 27.62 33.55 43.22
CA ASP A 13 26.76 32.39 42.90
C ASP A 13 25.54 32.88 42.10
N ARG A 14 25.53 32.59 40.80
CA ARG A 14 24.44 32.85 39.87
C ARG A 14 23.64 31.57 39.59
N THR A 15 23.66 30.60 40.47
CA THR A 15 22.92 29.36 40.35
C THR A 15 21.44 29.68 40.24
N ASP A 16 20.83 29.32 39.15
CA ASP A 16 19.41 29.48 38.91
C ASP A 16 18.65 28.51 39.84
N LYS A 17 18.08 29.05 40.92
CA LYS A 17 17.31 28.29 41.92
C LYS A 17 15.93 27.96 41.39
N ARG A 18 15.84 27.17 40.31
CA ARG A 18 14.55 26.69 39.85
C ARG A 18 14.00 25.62 40.79
N GLU A 19 12.69 25.61 40.92
CA GLU A 19 12.01 24.66 41.81
C GLU A 19 12.32 23.22 41.38
N ILE A 20 12.62 22.39 42.38
CA ILE A 20 12.73 20.94 42.20
C ILE A 20 11.30 20.40 42.25
N PRO A 21 10.83 19.66 41.22
CA PRO A 21 9.48 19.13 41.21
C PRO A 21 9.28 18.06 42.30
N SER A 22 8.01 17.83 42.67
CA SER A 22 7.66 16.75 43.59
C SER A 22 7.99 15.38 43.04
N GLU A 23 8.15 14.37 43.90
CA GLU A 23 8.40 12.98 43.49
C GLU A 23 7.36 12.44 42.54
N GLU A 24 6.09 12.83 42.69
CA GLU A 24 5.00 12.42 41.80
C GLU A 24 5.20 12.96 40.36
N VAL A 25 5.63 14.21 40.24
CA VAL A 25 5.91 14.84 38.95
C VAL A 25 7.12 14.19 38.30
N ILE A 26 8.21 13.95 39.05
CA ILE A 26 9.39 13.24 38.55
C ILE A 26 9.00 11.86 38.01
N ARG A 27 8.22 11.12 38.81
CA ARG A 27 7.74 9.78 38.40
C ARG A 27 6.87 9.83 37.15
N SER A 28 5.96 10.80 37.05
CA SER A 28 5.12 10.95 35.84
C SER A 28 5.94 11.24 34.59
N ILE A 29 7.03 12.00 34.71
CA ILE A 29 7.94 12.26 33.57
C ILE A 29 8.73 11.00 33.19
N LEU A 30 9.20 10.25 34.19
CA LEU A 30 9.90 8.98 33.94
C LEU A 30 9.00 7.95 33.27
N GLN A 31 7.74 7.85 33.69
CA GLN A 31 6.75 6.96 33.04
C GLN A 31 6.53 7.30 31.56
N LYS A 32 6.49 8.59 31.19
CA LYS A 32 6.36 9.03 29.79
C LYS A 32 7.50 8.56 28.88
N ILE A 33 8.65 8.19 29.44
CA ILE A 33 9.80 7.64 28.72
C ILE A 33 10.01 6.15 29.01
N GLY A 34 8.92 5.44 29.40
CA GLY A 34 8.91 3.99 29.61
C GLY A 34 9.71 3.54 30.82
N LYS A 35 9.78 4.35 31.91
CA LYS A 35 10.47 4.03 33.16
C LYS A 35 9.46 3.99 34.30
N ASP A 36 8.69 2.90 34.32
CA ASP A 36 7.62 2.68 35.30
C ASP A 36 8.15 2.24 36.66
N SER A 37 9.37 1.71 36.70
CA SER A 37 10.02 1.19 37.90
C SER A 37 11.48 1.65 38.02
N PRO A 38 12.06 1.74 39.23
CA PRO A 38 13.48 2.04 39.42
C PRO A 38 14.43 1.10 38.69
N ALA A 39 14.02 -0.16 38.46
CA ALA A 39 14.82 -1.13 37.71
C ALA A 39 15.01 -0.76 36.23
N GLN A 40 14.11 0.05 35.67
CA GLN A 40 14.18 0.53 34.29
C GLN A 40 14.98 1.85 34.15
N GLU A 41 15.41 2.43 35.27
CA GLU A 41 16.26 3.61 35.31
C GLU A 41 17.73 3.22 35.10
N LEU A 42 18.13 3.10 33.81
CA LEU A 42 19.46 2.64 33.42
C LEU A 42 20.59 3.58 33.88
N ASN A 43 20.30 4.85 34.15
CA ASN A 43 21.27 5.87 34.51
C ASN A 43 22.52 5.92 33.61
N CYS A 44 22.31 5.66 32.30
CA CYS A 44 23.38 5.41 31.33
C CYS A 44 24.16 6.66 30.91
N GLY A 45 23.73 7.85 31.30
CA GLY A 45 24.40 9.13 30.96
C GLY A 45 24.30 9.56 29.50
N SER A 46 23.79 8.75 28.58
CA SER A 46 23.76 9.05 27.12
C SER A 46 22.98 10.32 26.75
N CYS A 47 22.09 10.78 27.61
CA CYS A 47 21.33 12.02 27.43
C CYS A 47 22.05 13.27 28.01
N GLY A 48 23.26 13.13 28.53
CA GLY A 48 24.05 14.20 29.14
C GLY A 48 23.74 14.47 30.63
N TYR A 49 22.86 13.69 31.24
CA TYR A 49 22.52 13.75 32.67
C TYR A 49 23.03 12.50 33.39
N ALA A 50 23.54 12.69 34.65
CA ALA A 50 24.11 11.59 35.40
C ALA A 50 23.09 10.52 35.76
N THR A 51 21.87 10.92 36.09
CA THR A 51 20.77 10.02 36.43
C THR A 51 19.52 10.29 35.60
N CYS A 52 18.65 9.28 35.48
CA CYS A 52 17.34 9.43 34.85
C CYS A 52 16.46 10.45 35.60
N ARG A 53 16.63 10.51 36.91
CA ARG A 53 15.98 11.48 37.76
C ARG A 53 16.42 12.92 37.45
N ASP A 54 17.74 13.19 37.34
CA ASP A 54 18.26 14.50 36.99
C ASP A 54 17.73 14.96 35.63
N LYS A 55 17.63 14.07 34.70
CA LYS A 55 16.99 14.34 33.41
C LYS A 55 15.52 14.71 33.57
N ALA A 56 14.75 13.99 34.37
CA ALA A 56 13.34 14.29 34.61
C ALA A 56 13.17 15.69 35.23
N ILE A 57 14.03 16.07 36.17
CA ILE A 57 14.07 17.43 36.76
C ILE A 57 14.40 18.46 35.66
N ALA A 58 15.37 18.20 34.82
CA ALA A 58 15.73 19.08 33.72
C ALA A 58 14.58 19.24 32.68
N VAL A 59 13.81 18.17 32.40
CA VAL A 59 12.61 18.23 31.56
C VAL A 59 11.54 19.12 32.18
N TYR A 60 11.28 18.97 33.50
CA TYR A 60 10.35 19.84 34.23
C TYR A 60 10.76 21.31 34.16
N GLN A 61 12.05 21.59 34.28
CA GLN A 61 12.62 22.92 34.18
C GLN A 61 12.72 23.49 32.79
N GLY A 62 12.30 22.74 31.75
CA GLY A 62 12.40 23.16 30.36
C GLY A 62 13.82 23.19 29.79
N LYS A 63 14.80 22.52 30.46
CA LYS A 63 16.21 22.42 30.01
C LYS A 63 16.50 21.19 29.14
N ALA A 64 15.60 20.23 29.15
CA ALA A 64 15.74 18.98 28.38
C ALA A 64 14.39 18.57 27.81
N GLU A 65 14.44 17.80 26.69
CA GLU A 65 13.28 17.19 26.08
C GLU A 65 13.19 15.70 26.45
N LEU A 66 11.98 15.15 26.42
CA LEU A 66 11.74 13.71 26.63
C LEU A 66 12.51 12.87 25.59
N THR A 67 12.53 13.34 24.34
CA THR A 67 13.18 12.71 23.19
C THR A 67 14.69 12.58 23.27
N MET A 68 15.35 13.26 24.21
CA MET A 68 16.81 13.13 24.43
C MET A 68 17.21 11.78 25.07
N CYS A 69 16.27 10.96 25.54
CA CYS A 69 16.57 9.63 26.10
C CYS A 69 16.85 8.62 24.99
N MET A 70 18.13 8.28 24.77
CA MET A 70 18.51 7.33 23.71
C MET A 70 17.85 5.96 23.81
N PRO A 71 17.82 5.27 24.97
CA PRO A 71 17.10 4.01 25.08
C PRO A 71 15.60 4.12 24.75
N PHE A 72 14.94 5.20 25.17
CA PHE A 72 13.54 5.44 24.84
C PHE A 72 13.33 5.68 23.35
N MET A 73 14.18 6.49 22.72
CA MET A 73 14.09 6.75 21.28
C MET A 73 14.32 5.50 20.47
N ARG A 74 15.30 4.68 20.85
CA ARG A 74 15.58 3.39 20.21
C ARG A 74 14.39 2.46 20.34
N GLN A 75 13.86 2.27 21.54
CA GLN A 75 12.69 1.41 21.78
C GLN A 75 11.47 1.91 21.01
N ARG A 76 11.25 3.22 20.94
CA ARG A 76 10.15 3.80 20.18
C ARG A 76 10.31 3.59 18.68
N ALA A 77 11.51 3.73 18.14
CA ALA A 77 11.81 3.47 16.72
C ALA A 77 11.60 1.99 16.39
N GLU A 78 12.12 1.08 17.21
CA GLU A 78 11.93 -0.37 17.05
C GLU A 78 10.45 -0.76 17.15
N SER A 79 9.71 -0.19 18.12
CA SER A 79 8.27 -0.46 18.27
C SER A 79 7.46 0.02 17.06
N LEU A 80 7.73 1.22 16.53
CA LEU A 80 7.06 1.73 15.34
C LEU A 80 7.37 0.89 14.10
N SER A 81 8.63 0.50 13.91
CA SER A 81 9.03 -0.39 12.81
C SER A 81 8.30 -1.73 12.90
N ASN A 82 8.26 -2.32 14.09
CA ASN A 82 7.57 -3.58 14.30
C ASN A 82 6.06 -3.46 14.01
N VAL A 83 5.39 -2.40 14.49
CA VAL A 83 3.96 -2.19 14.23
C VAL A 83 3.71 -2.02 12.73
N VAL A 84 4.51 -1.24 12.02
CA VAL A 84 4.36 -1.07 10.56
C VAL A 84 4.52 -2.40 9.83
N LEU A 85 5.49 -3.22 10.21
CA LEU A 85 5.73 -4.51 9.57
C LEU A 85 4.65 -5.56 9.92
N THR A 86 4.15 -5.57 11.17
CA THR A 86 3.19 -6.60 11.62
C THR A 86 1.74 -6.26 11.26
N GLU A 87 1.35 -4.99 11.32
CA GLU A 87 -0.05 -4.57 11.13
C GLU A 87 -0.38 -4.19 9.67
N THR A 88 0.62 -4.11 8.78
CA THR A 88 0.34 -3.87 7.36
C THR A 88 -0.39 -5.05 6.74
N PRO A 89 -1.47 -4.81 5.97
CA PRO A 89 -2.15 -5.87 5.23
C PRO A 89 -1.33 -6.37 4.03
N ASN A 90 -0.35 -5.59 3.59
CA ASN A 90 0.53 -5.99 2.50
C ASN A 90 1.58 -6.99 2.99
N ILE A 91 1.86 -7.98 2.17
CA ILE A 91 2.94 -8.92 2.38
C ILE A 91 4.26 -8.15 2.28
N THR A 92 5.14 -8.33 3.26
CA THR A 92 6.48 -7.74 3.27
C THR A 92 7.50 -8.82 3.54
N ILE A 93 8.46 -8.96 2.62
CA ILE A 93 9.57 -9.90 2.71
C ILE A 93 10.86 -9.12 2.46
N ILE A 94 11.86 -9.27 3.34
CA ILE A 94 13.18 -8.69 3.13
C ILE A 94 14.17 -9.84 2.99
N VAL A 95 15.02 -9.76 1.99
CA VAL A 95 16.04 -10.76 1.70
C VAL A 95 17.43 -10.14 1.61
N ASP A 96 18.45 -10.91 1.94
CA ASP A 96 19.86 -10.58 1.73
C ASP A 96 20.31 -10.90 0.30
N GLU A 97 21.59 -10.65 0.00
CA GLU A 97 22.20 -10.90 -1.31
C GLU A 97 22.24 -12.38 -1.71
N ASP A 98 22.19 -13.29 -0.73
CA ASP A 98 22.13 -14.74 -0.94
C ASP A 98 20.68 -15.24 -1.04
N LEU A 99 19.70 -14.34 -1.08
CA LEU A 99 18.25 -14.60 -1.10
C LEU A 99 17.73 -15.28 0.17
N ASN A 100 18.46 -15.25 1.28
CA ASN A 100 17.94 -15.71 2.56
C ASN A 100 16.93 -14.68 3.09
N ILE A 101 15.84 -15.18 3.66
CA ILE A 101 14.79 -14.32 4.20
C ILE A 101 15.25 -13.78 5.56
N VAL A 102 15.38 -12.44 5.63
CA VAL A 102 15.77 -11.70 6.86
C VAL A 102 14.54 -11.22 7.61
N GLU A 103 13.49 -10.82 6.89
CA GLU A 103 12.24 -10.39 7.51
C GLU A 103 11.04 -10.95 6.74
N TYR A 104 9.99 -11.33 7.48
CA TYR A 104 8.80 -11.99 6.95
C TYR A 104 7.61 -11.64 7.86
N ASN A 105 6.66 -10.86 7.35
CA ASN A 105 5.60 -10.32 8.18
C ASN A 105 4.38 -11.25 8.33
N ALA A 106 3.46 -10.90 9.23
CA ALA A 106 2.26 -11.69 9.49
C ALA A 106 1.32 -11.85 8.27
N ALA A 107 1.30 -10.85 7.36
CA ALA A 107 0.53 -10.96 6.13
C ALA A 107 1.14 -12.02 5.20
N ALA A 108 2.47 -12.14 5.14
CA ALA A 108 3.16 -13.18 4.40
C ALA A 108 2.87 -14.59 4.97
N GLU A 109 2.85 -14.74 6.29
CA GLU A 109 2.46 -16.02 6.93
C GLU A 109 1.07 -16.48 6.50
N LYS A 110 0.11 -15.55 6.50
CA LYS A 110 -1.27 -15.83 6.09
C LYS A 110 -1.40 -16.15 4.61
N ALA A 111 -0.64 -15.44 3.77
CA ALA A 111 -0.75 -15.57 2.31
C ALA A 111 -0.11 -16.86 1.79
N PHE A 112 1.04 -17.25 2.33
CA PHE A 112 1.84 -18.39 1.86
C PHE A 112 1.76 -19.63 2.77
N GLY A 113 1.13 -19.51 3.96
CA GLY A 113 0.98 -20.63 4.88
C GLY A 113 2.28 -21.10 5.54
N VAL A 114 3.33 -20.28 5.47
CA VAL A 114 4.64 -20.57 6.09
C VAL A 114 4.82 -19.67 7.29
N SER A 115 5.13 -20.25 8.47
CA SER A 115 5.36 -19.43 9.67
C SER A 115 6.65 -18.61 9.53
N ARG A 116 6.70 -17.43 10.16
CA ARG A 116 7.89 -16.57 10.18
C ARG A 116 9.15 -17.33 10.62
N ALA A 117 9.04 -18.14 11.68
CA ALA A 117 10.17 -18.92 12.18
C ALA A 117 10.71 -19.92 11.14
N ALA A 118 9.83 -20.55 10.37
CA ALA A 118 10.24 -21.44 9.28
C ALA A 118 10.76 -20.66 8.06
N ALA A 119 10.14 -19.52 7.71
CA ALA A 119 10.57 -18.70 6.60
C ALA A 119 11.99 -18.14 6.78
N LEU A 120 12.36 -17.71 7.99
CA LEU A 120 13.71 -17.20 8.30
C LEU A 120 14.83 -18.26 8.18
N THR A 121 14.49 -19.53 8.03
CA THR A 121 15.45 -20.62 7.78
C THR A 121 15.51 -21.05 6.31
N LYS A 122 14.77 -20.36 5.44
CA LYS A 122 14.59 -20.71 4.03
C LYS A 122 15.09 -19.59 3.12
N GLY A 123 15.42 -19.98 1.88
CA GLY A 123 15.63 -19.01 0.81
C GLY A 123 14.32 -18.58 0.15
N LEU A 124 14.29 -17.39 -0.45
CA LEU A 124 13.13 -16.86 -1.14
C LEU A 124 12.60 -17.83 -2.22
N TYR A 125 13.48 -18.53 -2.91
CA TYR A 125 13.16 -19.49 -3.97
C TYR A 125 12.26 -20.66 -3.53
N GLU A 126 12.15 -20.92 -2.23
CA GLU A 126 11.25 -21.94 -1.69
C GLU A 126 9.80 -21.45 -1.56
N ILE A 127 9.60 -20.14 -1.63
CA ILE A 127 8.28 -19.49 -1.43
C ILE A 127 7.81 -18.80 -2.70
N LEU A 128 8.71 -18.04 -3.35
CA LEU A 128 8.43 -17.24 -4.53
C LEU A 128 9.56 -17.35 -5.56
N ASP A 129 9.27 -17.05 -6.83
CA ASP A 129 10.28 -16.91 -7.88
C ASP A 129 11.16 -15.68 -7.57
N PRO A 130 12.49 -15.84 -7.42
CA PRO A 130 13.37 -14.74 -7.08
C PRO A 130 13.82 -13.89 -8.29
N ALA A 131 13.35 -14.18 -9.51
CA ALA A 131 13.86 -13.55 -10.74
C ALA A 131 13.82 -12.03 -10.69
N ASP A 132 12.72 -11.44 -10.24
CA ASP A 132 12.58 -9.99 -10.13
C ASP A 132 13.44 -9.40 -9.00
N THR A 133 13.59 -10.12 -7.90
CA THR A 133 14.49 -9.74 -6.80
C THR A 133 15.95 -9.72 -7.26
N LEU A 134 16.39 -10.73 -8.00
CA LEU A 134 17.73 -10.77 -8.59
C LEU A 134 17.95 -9.62 -9.58
N ALA A 135 16.96 -9.34 -10.44
CA ALA A 135 17.05 -8.22 -11.37
C ALA A 135 17.20 -6.86 -10.65
N VAL A 136 16.55 -6.69 -9.49
CA VAL A 136 16.70 -5.48 -8.66
C VAL A 136 18.06 -5.45 -7.96
N PHE A 137 18.59 -6.59 -7.50
CA PHE A 137 19.95 -6.65 -6.96
C PHE A 137 21.01 -6.25 -8.00
N ASP A 138 20.88 -6.72 -9.24
CA ASP A 138 21.83 -6.45 -10.31
C ASP A 138 21.74 -5.00 -10.82
N SER A 139 20.52 -4.54 -11.12
CA SER A 139 20.28 -3.23 -11.72
C SER A 139 20.26 -2.07 -10.73
N ARG A 140 20.00 -2.35 -9.46
CA ARG A 140 19.72 -1.35 -8.40
C ARG A 140 18.50 -0.46 -8.72
N GLN A 141 17.69 -0.85 -9.70
CA GLN A 141 16.47 -0.13 -10.07
C GLN A 141 15.26 -0.80 -9.41
N PRO A 142 14.40 -0.02 -8.75
CA PRO A 142 13.20 -0.58 -8.13
C PRO A 142 12.18 -1.02 -9.17
N ILE A 143 11.42 -2.04 -8.85
CA ILE A 143 10.22 -2.48 -9.58
C ILE A 143 9.01 -2.02 -8.77
N PHE A 144 8.01 -1.45 -9.44
CA PHE A 144 6.76 -1.03 -8.80
C PHE A 144 5.55 -1.59 -9.53
N ASP A 145 4.57 -2.03 -8.75
CA ASP A 145 3.23 -2.45 -9.19
C ASP A 145 3.23 -3.45 -10.37
N LYS A 146 4.22 -4.32 -10.42
CA LYS A 146 4.27 -5.41 -11.39
C LYS A 146 3.24 -6.48 -11.00
N LYS A 147 2.32 -6.79 -11.90
CA LYS A 147 1.35 -7.87 -11.69
C LYS A 147 2.04 -9.21 -11.89
N ILE A 148 1.98 -10.06 -10.87
CA ILE A 148 2.46 -11.44 -10.89
C ILE A 148 1.35 -12.40 -10.47
N THR A 149 1.31 -13.58 -11.06
CA THR A 149 0.42 -14.67 -10.65
C THR A 149 1.26 -15.82 -10.12
N VAL A 150 0.95 -16.27 -8.91
CA VAL A 150 1.66 -17.38 -8.26
C VAL A 150 0.72 -18.57 -8.21
N ASP A 151 0.88 -19.47 -9.18
CA ASP A 151 -0.03 -20.63 -9.38
C ASP A 151 -0.05 -21.56 -8.18
N ALA A 152 1.07 -21.71 -7.47
CA ALA A 152 1.19 -22.54 -6.27
C ALA A 152 0.20 -22.15 -5.15
N TYR A 153 -0.17 -20.87 -5.09
CA TYR A 153 -1.09 -20.34 -4.09
C TYR A 153 -2.44 -19.90 -4.70
N HIS A 154 -2.60 -20.01 -6.02
CA HIS A 154 -3.77 -19.52 -6.77
C HIS A 154 -4.06 -18.04 -6.47
N LYS A 155 -3.01 -17.22 -6.41
CA LYS A 155 -3.09 -15.79 -6.04
C LYS A 155 -2.43 -14.90 -7.07
N THR A 156 -3.00 -13.72 -7.20
CA THR A 156 -2.44 -12.65 -8.02
C THR A 156 -2.03 -11.48 -7.12
N PHE A 157 -0.80 -11.02 -7.29
CA PHE A 157 -0.23 -9.92 -6.50
C PHE A 157 0.20 -8.76 -7.39
N LEU A 158 0.16 -7.55 -6.81
CA LEU A 158 0.99 -6.44 -7.27
C LEU A 158 2.27 -6.45 -6.46
N GLU A 159 3.38 -6.70 -7.14
CA GLU A 159 4.72 -6.77 -6.59
C GLU A 159 5.44 -5.44 -6.74
N SER A 160 6.05 -4.98 -5.65
CA SER A 160 6.98 -3.86 -5.66
C SER A 160 8.25 -4.28 -4.93
N ILE A 161 9.41 -4.16 -5.57
CA ILE A 161 10.70 -4.53 -5.00
C ILE A 161 11.62 -3.31 -4.98
N VAL A 162 12.20 -3.05 -3.82
CA VAL A 162 13.11 -1.91 -3.60
C VAL A 162 14.42 -2.40 -3.01
N TYR A 163 15.53 -1.90 -3.56
CA TYR A 163 16.86 -2.14 -3.02
C TYR A 163 17.17 -1.20 -1.86
N ILE A 164 17.63 -1.76 -0.74
CA ILE A 164 18.06 -1.04 0.46
C ILE A 164 19.58 -1.10 0.54
N LYS A 165 20.22 0.06 0.34
CA LYS A 165 21.69 0.18 0.28
C LYS A 165 22.35 -0.15 1.61
N GLU A 166 21.72 0.27 2.73
CA GLU A 166 22.18 -0.04 4.08
C GLU A 166 21.92 -1.50 4.37
N GLY A 167 22.99 -2.32 4.33
CA GLY A 167 22.95 -3.75 4.59
C GLY A 167 22.78 -4.63 3.36
N ASN A 168 22.70 -4.06 2.15
CA ASN A 168 22.59 -4.82 0.89
C ASN A 168 21.37 -5.76 0.85
N TYR A 169 20.18 -5.22 1.13
CA TYR A 169 18.93 -5.98 1.16
C TYR A 169 18.01 -5.61 -0.01
N CYS A 170 17.12 -6.52 -0.37
CA CYS A 170 15.93 -6.20 -1.16
C CYS A 170 14.68 -6.37 -0.32
N MET A 171 13.78 -5.39 -0.39
CA MET A 171 12.47 -5.44 0.24
C MET A 171 11.39 -5.60 -0.82
N GLY A 172 10.72 -6.74 -0.81
CA GLY A 172 9.54 -7.03 -1.61
C GLY A 172 8.27 -6.70 -0.82
N ILE A 173 7.37 -5.97 -1.46
CA ILE A 173 6.02 -5.66 -0.96
C ILE A 173 5.03 -6.23 -1.98
N PHE A 174 4.11 -7.09 -1.51
CA PHE A 174 3.11 -7.73 -2.36
C PHE A 174 1.72 -7.39 -1.85
N LYS A 175 0.91 -6.80 -2.72
CA LYS A 175 -0.50 -6.57 -2.46
C LYS A 175 -1.31 -7.68 -3.11
N ASP A 176 -2.10 -8.43 -2.33
CA ASP A 176 -3.03 -9.44 -2.86
C ASP A 176 -4.18 -8.73 -3.59
N ILE A 177 -4.30 -8.97 -4.89
CA ILE A 177 -5.35 -8.42 -5.76
C ILE A 177 -6.23 -9.51 -6.38
N THR A 178 -6.19 -10.72 -5.83
CA THR A 178 -6.89 -11.89 -6.38
C THR A 178 -8.39 -11.64 -6.52
N GLU A 179 -9.03 -11.11 -5.48
CA GLU A 179 -10.46 -10.79 -5.51
C GLU A 179 -10.77 -9.61 -6.45
N GLU A 180 -9.91 -8.58 -6.44
CA GLU A 180 -10.06 -7.40 -7.31
C GLU A 180 -10.02 -7.80 -8.80
N GLU A 181 -9.08 -8.68 -9.17
CA GLU A 181 -8.97 -9.18 -10.55
C GLU A 181 -10.12 -10.11 -10.93
N ALA A 182 -10.54 -11.02 -10.04
CA ALA A 182 -11.70 -11.88 -10.29
C ALA A 182 -12.99 -11.07 -10.51
N LEU A 183 -13.20 -10.02 -9.74
CA LEU A 183 -14.33 -9.11 -9.93
C LEU A 183 -14.24 -8.34 -11.24
N LYS A 184 -13.05 -7.90 -11.61
CA LYS A 184 -12.80 -7.18 -12.87
C LYS A 184 -13.07 -8.08 -14.08
N GLU A 185 -12.56 -9.32 -14.06
CA GLU A 185 -12.83 -10.31 -15.11
C GLU A 185 -14.32 -10.62 -15.24
N LYS A 186 -15.01 -10.82 -14.12
CA LYS A 186 -16.46 -11.05 -14.11
C LYS A 186 -17.23 -9.85 -14.67
N SER A 187 -16.83 -8.64 -14.33
CA SER A 187 -17.44 -7.41 -14.86
C SER A 187 -17.19 -7.25 -16.35
N GLN A 188 -15.98 -7.55 -16.82
CA GLN A 188 -15.66 -7.51 -18.25
C GLN A 188 -16.47 -8.54 -19.04
N LYS A 189 -16.57 -9.77 -18.52
CA LYS A 189 -17.37 -10.82 -19.13
C LYS A 189 -18.85 -10.42 -19.25
N LEU A 190 -19.43 -9.88 -18.16
CA LEU A 190 -20.81 -9.40 -18.16
C LEU A 190 -21.04 -8.30 -19.19
N ARG A 191 -20.08 -7.38 -19.34
CA ARG A 191 -20.14 -6.32 -20.38
C ARG A 191 -20.12 -6.91 -21.77
N MET A 192 -19.22 -7.88 -22.06
CA MET A 192 -19.17 -8.55 -23.36
C MET A 192 -20.47 -9.29 -23.65
N ASP A 193 -20.95 -10.09 -22.70
CA ASP A 193 -22.23 -10.81 -22.84
C ASP A 193 -23.40 -9.84 -23.12
N THR A 194 -23.40 -8.67 -22.47
CA THR A 194 -24.44 -7.63 -22.69
C THR A 194 -24.36 -7.04 -24.09
N VAL A 195 -23.15 -6.76 -24.58
CA VAL A 195 -22.95 -6.25 -25.96
C VAL A 195 -23.39 -7.29 -26.98
N ASP A 196 -23.03 -8.56 -26.79
CA ASP A 196 -23.43 -9.66 -27.67
C ASP A 196 -24.96 -9.85 -27.71
N MET A 197 -25.62 -9.74 -26.53
CA MET A 197 -27.08 -9.80 -26.49
C MET A 197 -27.71 -8.61 -27.22
N ALA A 198 -27.20 -7.39 -27.02
CA ALA A 198 -27.69 -6.21 -27.71
C ALA A 198 -27.53 -6.35 -29.22
N GLN A 199 -26.38 -6.84 -29.70
CA GLN A 199 -26.13 -7.07 -31.12
C GLN A 199 -27.14 -8.08 -31.71
N LYS A 200 -27.37 -9.20 -31.03
CA LYS A 200 -28.38 -10.20 -31.44
C LYS A 200 -29.78 -9.61 -31.56
N VAL A 201 -30.18 -8.70 -30.64
CA VAL A 201 -31.47 -8.02 -30.73
C VAL A 201 -31.53 -7.09 -31.93
N ILE A 202 -30.48 -6.33 -32.19
CA ILE A 202 -30.37 -5.40 -33.33
C ILE A 202 -30.46 -6.21 -34.63
N ASP A 203 -29.69 -7.28 -34.75
CA ASP A 203 -29.69 -8.12 -35.96
C ASP A 203 -31.10 -8.73 -36.21
N LYS A 204 -31.76 -9.21 -35.16
CA LYS A 204 -33.13 -9.71 -35.26
C LYS A 204 -34.12 -8.62 -35.69
N GLN A 205 -34.01 -7.43 -35.15
CA GLN A 205 -34.87 -6.29 -35.56
C GLN A 205 -34.59 -5.85 -37.00
N MET A 206 -33.32 -5.90 -37.46
CA MET A 206 -32.97 -5.61 -38.85
C MET A 206 -33.61 -6.58 -39.81
N VAL A 207 -33.60 -7.88 -39.49
CA VAL A 207 -34.27 -8.90 -40.31
C VAL A 207 -35.77 -8.63 -40.43
N VAL A 208 -36.46 -8.36 -39.27
CA VAL A 208 -37.88 -8.04 -39.28
C VAL A 208 -38.17 -6.75 -40.04
N ALA A 209 -37.35 -5.74 -39.92
CA ALA A 209 -37.51 -4.48 -40.65
C ALA A 209 -37.34 -4.69 -42.16
N GLN A 210 -36.42 -5.56 -42.59
CA GLN A 210 -36.23 -5.94 -43.99
C GLN A 210 -37.45 -6.70 -44.54
N GLU A 211 -38.01 -7.64 -43.76
CA GLU A 211 -39.21 -8.37 -44.15
C GLU A 211 -40.40 -7.44 -44.33
N ILE A 212 -40.62 -6.51 -43.38
CA ILE A 212 -41.70 -5.47 -43.49
C ILE A 212 -41.49 -4.60 -44.72
N ALA A 213 -40.26 -4.15 -44.98
CA ALA A 213 -39.95 -3.33 -46.15
C ALA A 213 -40.21 -4.08 -47.47
N SER A 214 -39.89 -5.39 -47.49
CA SER A 214 -40.15 -6.28 -48.64
C SER A 214 -41.66 -6.42 -48.90
N LEU A 215 -42.42 -6.74 -47.87
CA LEU A 215 -43.90 -6.83 -47.96
C LEU A 215 -44.54 -5.54 -48.38
N LEU A 216 -44.12 -4.40 -47.84
CA LEU A 216 -44.62 -3.05 -48.24
C LEU A 216 -44.26 -2.75 -49.70
N GLY A 217 -43.07 -3.12 -50.13
CA GLY A 217 -42.65 -2.99 -51.52
C GLY A 217 -43.51 -3.84 -52.49
N GLU A 218 -43.82 -5.07 -52.13
CA GLU A 218 -44.64 -5.98 -52.89
C GLU A 218 -46.08 -5.51 -53.00
N THR A 219 -46.71 -5.13 -51.86
CA THR A 219 -48.08 -4.59 -51.86
C THR A 219 -48.18 -3.26 -52.61
N THR A 220 -47.15 -2.41 -52.55
CA THR A 220 -47.09 -1.15 -53.35
C THR A 220 -46.99 -1.42 -54.84
N ALA A 221 -46.23 -2.44 -55.23
CA ALA A 221 -46.10 -2.86 -56.63
C ALA A 221 -47.41 -3.43 -57.19
N GLU A 222 -48.07 -4.31 -56.39
CA GLU A 222 -49.39 -4.87 -56.76
C GLU A 222 -50.46 -3.78 -56.88
N THR A 223 -50.49 -2.80 -55.94
CA THR A 223 -51.41 -1.68 -55.98
C THR A 223 -51.17 -0.85 -57.24
N LYS A 224 -49.89 -0.59 -57.57
CA LYS A 224 -49.52 0.17 -58.78
C LYS A 224 -49.98 -0.55 -60.06
N VAL A 225 -49.78 -1.87 -60.13
CA VAL A 225 -50.24 -2.67 -61.28
C VAL A 225 -51.75 -2.61 -61.39
N THR A 226 -52.49 -2.75 -60.31
CA THR A 226 -53.95 -2.72 -60.26
C THR A 226 -54.49 -1.34 -60.70
N LEU A 227 -53.92 -0.24 -60.20
CA LEU A 227 -54.28 1.11 -60.58
C LEU A 227 -53.95 1.38 -62.06
N THR A 228 -52.86 0.86 -62.57
CA THR A 228 -52.52 1.00 -63.99
C THR A 228 -53.53 0.29 -64.86
N LYS A 229 -53.92 -0.95 -64.51
CA LYS A 229 -54.96 -1.70 -65.19
C LYS A 229 -56.31 -0.97 -65.19
N LEU A 230 -56.71 -0.41 -64.08
CA LEU A 230 -57.95 0.39 -63.94
C LEU A 230 -57.89 1.63 -64.83
N LYS A 231 -56.80 2.35 -64.85
CA LYS A 231 -56.58 3.51 -65.71
C LYS A 231 -56.71 3.14 -67.19
N ASP A 232 -56.10 2.02 -67.59
CA ASP A 232 -56.15 1.56 -68.99
C ASP A 232 -57.57 1.09 -69.37
N MET A 233 -58.36 0.53 -68.47
CA MET A 233 -59.78 0.20 -68.72
C MET A 233 -60.63 1.45 -68.94
N ILE A 234 -60.47 2.44 -68.07
CA ILE A 234 -61.21 3.72 -68.16
C ILE A 234 -60.87 4.42 -69.49
N ALA A 235 -59.58 4.50 -69.85
CA ALA A 235 -59.14 5.10 -71.11
C ALA A 235 -59.68 4.42 -72.37
N ARG A 236 -59.98 3.11 -72.28
CA ARG A 236 -60.60 2.34 -73.42
C ARG A 236 -62.11 2.57 -73.55
N ASP A 237 -62.79 2.85 -72.44
CA ASP A 237 -64.20 3.14 -72.46
C ASP A 237 -64.46 4.60 -73.05
N ASP A 238 -63.62 5.59 -72.76
CA ASP A 238 -63.70 6.93 -73.32
C ASP A 238 -63.43 6.96 -74.86
N THR A 239 -62.77 5.96 -75.40
CA THR A 239 -62.53 5.86 -76.88
C THR A 239 -63.61 5.11 -77.60
N ARG A 240 -64.70 4.64 -76.92
CA ARG A 240 -65.83 3.90 -77.57
C ARG A 240 -67.16 4.72 -77.51
N ALA A 241 -67.17 5.88 -76.93
CA ALA A 241 -68.27 6.83 -76.99
C ALA A 241 -68.05 7.94 -78.08
#